data_64fa25cc4b664794006f13493020780d
#
_entry.id   64fa25cc4b664794006f13493020780d
#
_cell.length_a   1.000
_cell.length_b   1.000
_cell.length_c   1.000
_cell.angle_alpha   90.00
_cell.angle_beta   90.00
_cell.angle_gamma   90.00
#
_symmetry.space_group_name_H-M   'P 1'
#
loop_
_entity.id
_entity.type
_entity.pdbx_description
1 polymer ?
#
loop_
_entity_poly.entity_id
_entity_poly.type
_entity_poly.pdbx_seq_one_letter_code
_entity_poly.pdbx_strand_id
1 'polypeptide(L)'
;MVLKELPTLTARLTELRVDARLRSFTAAEAPRFTRALEPAHVLSPEALAAYAVAYHYIWTLLLPYWWMESHDTFFLFAQSPDGWFMPLLPLGPAPLEQSVGEAFELMHQWNGPSPVSRIENVMEPQKQELERGGFRCRQKGGDYLYKAEALAALAGDHYKSQRALCNRVEREHLVTIEPYRASDHSGCLTLCDRWAIQKRGGTLDSMGQLLLEDAKVAHDRVFVEYDRVGLSGTVARRHGEIVAYTFGYWLTPQTYCVLLEVADRSISGLAQFLFRETCRAASTRGALYINAMDDADLPGLRAAKLAYRPTAVLDNWVVMGR
;
A
#
# COMPACT_ATOMS: atom_id res chain seq x y z
N MET A 1 25.15 -0.37 -15.11
CA MET A 1 25.46 1.05 -15.33
C MET A 1 24.34 1.95 -14.80
N VAL A 2 23.11 1.47 -14.67
CA VAL A 2 21.92 2.24 -14.19
C VAL A 2 21.92 2.48 -12.66
N LEU A 3 22.52 1.60 -11.86
CA LEU A 3 22.50 1.67 -10.38
C LEU A 3 23.36 2.79 -9.78
N LYS A 4 24.28 3.42 -10.52
CA LYS A 4 25.05 4.57 -10.05
C LYS A 4 24.33 5.92 -10.25
N GLU A 5 23.26 5.94 -11.05
CA GLU A 5 22.51 7.17 -11.36
C GLU A 5 21.24 7.36 -10.50
N LEU A 6 20.75 6.31 -9.83
CA LEU A 6 19.57 6.39 -8.95
C LEU A 6 19.74 7.39 -7.79
N PRO A 7 20.86 7.40 -7.04
CA PRO A 7 21.10 8.41 -6.00
C PRO A 7 21.18 9.84 -6.57
N THR A 8 21.70 9.98 -7.79
CA THR A 8 21.82 11.27 -8.49
C THR A 8 20.48 11.77 -9.02
N LEU A 9 19.58 10.87 -9.41
CA LEU A 9 18.22 11.23 -9.85
C LEU A 9 17.38 11.70 -8.65
N THR A 10 17.40 10.96 -7.55
CA THR A 10 16.72 11.33 -6.30
C THR A 10 17.27 12.64 -5.73
N ALA A 11 18.60 12.85 -5.76
CA ALA A 11 19.22 14.09 -5.34
C ALA A 11 18.82 15.27 -6.25
N ARG A 12 18.77 15.09 -7.57
CA ARG A 12 18.33 16.13 -8.51
C ARG A 12 16.86 16.49 -8.36
N LEU A 13 15.99 15.51 -8.06
CA LEU A 13 14.57 15.75 -7.79
C LEU A 13 14.36 16.52 -6.48
N THR A 14 15.24 16.33 -5.48
CA THR A 14 15.17 17.04 -4.19
C THR A 14 15.56 18.54 -4.31
N GLU A 15 16.32 18.93 -5.32
CA GLU A 15 16.81 20.31 -5.50
C GLU A 15 15.76 21.27 -6.15
N LEU A 16 14.69 20.76 -6.75
CA LEU A 16 13.68 21.59 -7.42
C LEU A 16 12.40 21.73 -6.58
N ARG A 17 12.49 22.50 -5.48
CA ARG A 17 11.28 22.99 -4.81
C ARG A 17 10.56 23.99 -5.72
N VAL A 18 9.52 23.55 -6.38
CA VAL A 18 8.66 24.41 -7.23
C VAL A 18 7.82 25.39 -6.42
N ASP A 19 7.63 25.13 -5.11
CA ASP A 19 6.88 25.96 -4.19
C ASP A 19 7.53 25.93 -2.81
N ALA A 20 7.74 27.10 -2.21
CA ALA A 20 8.38 27.25 -0.89
C ALA A 20 7.56 26.65 0.27
N ARG A 21 6.25 26.42 0.07
CA ARG A 21 5.35 25.81 1.06
C ARG A 21 5.52 24.29 1.15
N LEU A 22 6.04 23.65 0.11
CA LEU A 22 6.22 22.20 0.06
C LEU A 22 7.26 21.74 1.08
N ARG A 23 6.95 20.68 1.79
CA ARG A 23 7.82 19.99 2.76
C ARG A 23 7.91 18.52 2.40
N SER A 24 9.06 17.88 2.61
CA SER A 24 9.22 16.44 2.43
C SER A 24 8.26 15.68 3.33
N PHE A 25 7.60 14.66 2.79
CA PHE A 25 6.74 13.78 3.55
C PHE A 25 7.56 12.66 4.18
N THR A 26 7.54 12.58 5.51
CA THR A 26 8.30 11.61 6.31
C THR A 26 7.39 10.95 7.35
N ALA A 27 7.89 9.98 8.11
CA ALA A 27 7.13 9.37 9.20
C ALA A 27 6.70 10.36 10.30
N ALA A 28 7.37 11.53 10.40
CA ALA A 28 7.01 12.56 11.36
C ALA A 28 5.64 13.21 11.08
N GLU A 29 5.18 13.14 9.83
CA GLU A 29 3.88 13.67 9.41
C GLU A 29 2.71 12.74 9.69
N ALA A 30 2.95 11.52 10.17
CA ALA A 30 1.89 10.54 10.44
C ALA A 30 0.76 11.09 11.33
N PRO A 31 1.01 11.79 12.46
CA PRO A 31 -0.07 12.34 13.29
C PRO A 31 -0.88 13.44 12.59
N ARG A 32 -0.23 14.20 11.69
CA ARG A 32 -0.89 15.27 10.93
C ARG A 32 -1.77 14.70 9.83
N PHE A 33 -1.24 13.76 9.06
CA PHE A 33 -1.99 13.04 8.04
C PHE A 33 -3.24 12.37 8.63
N THR A 34 -3.07 11.61 9.72
CA THR A 34 -4.18 10.92 10.41
C THR A 34 -5.24 11.89 10.88
N ARG A 35 -4.86 13.05 11.42
CA ARG A 35 -5.78 14.08 11.86
C ARG A 35 -6.57 14.71 10.72
N ALA A 36 -5.98 14.83 9.54
CA ALA A 36 -6.63 15.38 8.35
C ALA A 36 -7.67 14.42 7.73
N LEU A 37 -7.61 13.12 8.02
CA LEU A 37 -8.57 12.13 7.50
C LEU A 37 -9.97 12.29 8.11
N GLU A 38 -10.08 12.68 9.37
CA GLU A 38 -11.37 12.77 10.08
C GLU A 38 -12.31 13.80 9.43
N PRO A 39 -11.93 15.09 9.27
CA PRO A 39 -12.78 16.07 8.63
C PRO A 39 -12.99 15.84 7.12
N ALA A 40 -12.15 15.03 6.48
CA ALA A 40 -12.30 14.67 5.07
C ALA A 40 -13.40 13.61 4.82
N HIS A 41 -13.91 12.97 5.89
CA HIS A 41 -14.97 11.94 5.83
C HIS A 41 -14.70 10.80 4.81
N VAL A 42 -13.43 10.46 4.59
CA VAL A 42 -13.03 9.43 3.61
C VAL A 42 -12.91 8.04 4.22
N LEU A 43 -12.93 7.91 5.55
CA LEU A 43 -12.81 6.62 6.22
C LEU A 43 -14.17 5.95 6.41
N SER A 44 -14.29 4.76 5.85
CA SER A 44 -15.39 3.84 6.05
C SER A 44 -14.83 2.41 6.13
N PRO A 45 -15.61 1.41 6.54
CA PRO A 45 -15.16 0.02 6.49
C PRO A 45 -14.73 -0.45 5.09
N GLU A 46 -15.24 0.21 4.05
CA GLU A 46 -14.96 -0.06 2.63
C GLU A 46 -14.09 1.03 1.99
N ALA A 47 -13.30 1.76 2.78
CA ALA A 47 -12.35 2.72 2.25
C ALA A 47 -11.16 2.04 1.54
N LEU A 48 -10.59 2.73 0.56
CA LEU A 48 -9.37 2.27 -0.10
C LEU A 48 -8.19 2.28 0.87
N ALA A 49 -7.30 1.30 0.74
CA ALA A 49 -6.10 1.16 1.55
C ALA A 49 -5.19 2.41 1.53
N ALA A 50 -5.26 3.18 0.47
CA ALA A 50 -4.47 4.41 0.29
C ALA A 50 -4.74 5.50 1.35
N TYR A 51 -5.83 5.43 2.11
CA TYR A 51 -6.13 6.42 3.16
C TYR A 51 -5.41 6.12 4.49
N ALA A 52 -4.17 5.70 4.40
CA ALA A 52 -3.27 5.49 5.54
C ALA A 52 -1.86 6.02 5.24
N VAL A 53 -1.21 6.62 6.25
CA VAL A 53 0.15 7.15 6.11
C VAL A 53 1.15 6.07 5.66
N ALA A 54 1.02 4.87 6.21
CA ALA A 54 1.91 3.74 5.89
C ALA A 54 1.93 3.42 4.41
N TYR A 55 0.76 3.47 3.75
CA TYR A 55 0.64 3.21 2.32
C TYR A 55 1.53 4.13 1.46
N HIS A 56 1.59 5.42 1.79
CA HIS A 56 2.38 6.39 1.02
C HIS A 56 3.84 6.43 1.46
N TYR A 57 4.08 6.29 2.76
CA TYR A 57 5.42 6.43 3.32
C TYR A 57 6.42 5.41 2.79
N ILE A 58 6.01 4.16 2.59
CA ILE A 58 6.93 3.08 2.23
C ILE A 58 7.40 3.14 0.76
N TRP A 59 6.58 3.67 -0.14
CA TRP A 59 6.83 3.70 -1.59
C TRP A 59 7.49 5.00 -2.09
N THR A 60 8.33 5.62 -1.27
CA THR A 60 8.93 6.94 -1.58
C THR A 60 10.30 6.87 -2.24
N LEU A 61 10.79 5.69 -2.66
CA LEU A 61 12.06 5.60 -3.38
C LEU A 61 11.96 6.15 -4.81
N LEU A 62 10.98 5.65 -5.57
CA LEU A 62 10.79 6.05 -6.96
C LEU A 62 10.01 7.35 -7.09
N LEU A 63 9.17 7.68 -6.11
CA LEU A 63 8.31 8.85 -6.09
C LEU A 63 8.48 9.60 -4.77
N PRO A 64 9.37 10.60 -4.69
CA PRO A 64 9.44 11.48 -3.52
C PRO A 64 8.09 12.14 -3.27
N TYR A 65 7.63 12.08 -2.03
CA TYR A 65 6.37 12.69 -1.62
C TYR A 65 6.62 13.98 -0.86
N TRP A 66 5.78 14.95 -1.16
CA TRP A 66 5.80 16.28 -0.59
C TRP A 66 4.41 16.63 -0.07
N TRP A 67 4.35 17.47 0.93
CA TRP A 67 3.08 17.91 1.48
C TRP A 67 3.08 19.41 1.76
N MET A 68 1.90 19.98 1.80
CA MET A 68 1.63 21.33 2.27
C MET A 68 0.23 21.40 2.90
N GLU A 69 -0.03 22.46 3.65
CA GLU A 69 -1.36 22.80 4.16
C GLU A 69 -1.80 24.15 3.57
N SER A 70 -3.07 24.22 3.21
CA SER A 70 -3.76 25.43 2.78
C SER A 70 -5.20 25.36 3.28
N HIS A 71 -5.67 26.43 3.97
CA HIS A 71 -7.04 26.51 4.50
C HIS A 71 -7.48 25.25 5.30
N ASP A 72 -6.64 24.80 6.25
CA ASP A 72 -6.85 23.60 7.06
C ASP A 72 -6.98 22.31 6.26
N THR A 73 -6.59 22.32 5.01
CA THR A 73 -6.58 21.16 4.11
C THR A 73 -5.15 20.69 3.87
N PHE A 74 -4.92 19.38 4.04
CA PHE A 74 -3.64 18.72 3.81
C PHE A 74 -3.57 18.22 2.36
N PHE A 75 -2.55 18.65 1.64
CA PHE A 75 -2.26 18.25 0.27
C PHE A 75 -1.02 17.38 0.25
N LEU A 76 -1.13 16.17 -0.31
CA LEU A 76 0.00 15.28 -0.55
C LEU A 76 0.28 15.20 -2.05
N PHE A 77 1.51 15.49 -2.44
CA PHE A 77 1.97 15.44 -3.83
C PHE A 77 3.07 14.40 -3.99
N ALA A 78 3.06 13.72 -5.12
CA ALA A 78 4.14 12.85 -5.58
C ALA A 78 4.85 13.51 -6.75
N GLN A 79 6.17 13.47 -6.75
CA GLN A 79 7.01 14.00 -7.82
C GLN A 79 7.52 12.82 -8.67
N SER A 80 7.07 12.74 -9.92
CA SER A 80 7.58 11.79 -10.91
C SER A 80 8.52 12.47 -11.89
N PRO A 81 9.27 11.73 -12.73
CA PRO A 81 10.06 12.32 -13.81
C PRO A 81 9.25 13.19 -14.78
N ASP A 82 7.96 12.89 -14.94
CA ASP A 82 7.05 13.59 -15.87
C ASP A 82 6.38 14.82 -15.23
N GLY A 83 6.48 14.98 -13.90
CA GLY A 83 5.90 16.09 -13.14
C GLY A 83 5.17 15.65 -11.87
N TRP A 84 4.32 16.54 -11.38
CA TRP A 84 3.64 16.44 -10.08
C TRP A 84 2.22 15.90 -10.23
N PHE A 85 1.83 15.02 -9.32
CA PHE A 85 0.45 14.52 -9.19
C PHE A 85 0.11 14.30 -7.72
N MET A 86 -1.17 14.09 -7.41
CA MET A 86 -1.59 13.74 -6.05
C MET A 86 -1.91 12.25 -5.95
N PRO A 87 -1.33 11.53 -4.98
CA PRO A 87 -1.60 10.11 -4.76
C PRO A 87 -2.93 9.84 -4.05
N LEU A 88 -3.60 10.88 -3.53
CA LEU A 88 -4.94 10.82 -2.93
C LEU A 88 -5.60 12.22 -2.97
N LEU A 89 -6.90 12.26 -2.66
CA LEU A 89 -7.64 13.52 -2.54
C LEU A 89 -7.03 14.42 -1.46
N PRO A 90 -7.18 15.76 -1.58
CA PRO A 90 -6.92 16.67 -0.48
C PRO A 90 -7.72 16.26 0.77
N LEU A 91 -7.10 16.31 1.94
CA LEU A 91 -7.69 15.87 3.20
C LEU A 91 -7.95 17.07 4.11
N GLY A 92 -9.20 17.29 4.49
CA GLY A 92 -9.56 18.42 5.35
C GLY A 92 -11.05 18.74 5.30
N PRO A 93 -11.46 19.82 5.96
CA PRO A 93 -12.86 20.21 6.05
C PRO A 93 -13.37 21.01 4.83
N ALA A 94 -12.49 21.44 3.93
CA ALA A 94 -12.89 22.24 2.77
C ALA A 94 -13.79 21.44 1.82
N PRO A 95 -14.75 22.10 1.12
CA PRO A 95 -15.53 21.43 0.08
C PRO A 95 -14.65 20.73 -0.95
N LEU A 96 -15.00 19.49 -1.29
CA LEU A 96 -14.18 18.63 -2.13
C LEU A 96 -13.86 19.26 -3.50
N GLU A 97 -14.87 19.82 -4.16
CA GLU A 97 -14.69 20.48 -5.47
C GLU A 97 -13.71 21.66 -5.40
N GLN A 98 -13.76 22.45 -4.31
CA GLN A 98 -12.87 23.60 -4.11
C GLN A 98 -11.42 23.13 -3.90
N SER A 99 -11.20 22.18 -2.98
CA SER A 99 -9.84 21.68 -2.67
C SER A 99 -9.21 20.93 -3.84
N VAL A 100 -10.01 20.19 -4.61
CA VAL A 100 -9.57 19.53 -5.83
C VAL A 100 -9.26 20.57 -6.92
N GLY A 101 -10.06 21.63 -7.03
CA GLY A 101 -9.78 22.76 -7.93
C GLY A 101 -8.42 23.40 -7.62
N GLU A 102 -8.16 23.76 -6.35
CA GLU A 102 -6.88 24.32 -5.89
C GLU A 102 -5.71 23.36 -6.20
N ALA A 103 -5.90 22.06 -5.97
CA ALA A 103 -4.88 21.05 -6.27
C ALA A 103 -4.50 21.03 -7.77
N PHE A 104 -5.49 21.11 -8.66
CA PHE A 104 -5.24 21.16 -10.10
C PHE A 104 -4.58 22.47 -10.54
N GLU A 105 -4.96 23.61 -9.98
CA GLU A 105 -4.30 24.90 -10.23
C GLU A 105 -2.81 24.84 -9.89
N LEU A 106 -2.47 24.32 -8.70
CA LEU A 106 -1.10 24.13 -8.26
C LEU A 106 -0.33 23.18 -9.20
N MET A 107 -0.89 22.01 -9.50
CA MET A 107 -0.26 21.05 -10.37
C MET A 107 -0.06 21.61 -11.80
N HIS A 108 -1.02 22.33 -12.37
CA HIS A 108 -0.88 22.96 -13.68
C HIS A 108 0.20 24.03 -13.68
N GLN A 109 0.30 24.83 -12.59
CA GLN A 109 1.38 25.81 -12.45
C GLN A 109 2.76 25.14 -12.44
N TRP A 110 2.90 24.01 -11.76
CA TRP A 110 4.18 23.32 -11.60
C TRP A 110 4.57 22.46 -12.81
N ASN A 111 3.58 21.86 -13.47
CA ASN A 111 3.78 20.92 -14.58
C ASN A 111 3.85 21.61 -15.93
N GLY A 112 3.38 22.86 -16.05
CA GLY A 112 3.24 23.53 -17.36
C GLY A 112 2.38 22.69 -18.32
N PRO A 113 2.89 22.39 -19.53
CA PRO A 113 2.12 21.65 -20.53
C PRO A 113 2.05 20.14 -20.31
N SER A 114 2.70 19.60 -19.27
CA SER A 114 2.70 18.15 -19.00
C SER A 114 1.30 17.66 -18.63
N PRO A 115 0.81 16.55 -19.22
CA PRO A 115 -0.51 15.99 -18.93
C PRO A 115 -0.55 15.16 -17.64
N VAL A 116 0.49 15.20 -16.81
CA VAL A 116 0.64 14.33 -15.63
C VAL A 116 -0.30 14.70 -14.50
N SER A 117 -0.83 15.92 -14.47
CA SER A 117 -1.73 16.44 -13.41
C SER A 117 -2.95 15.52 -13.26
N ARG A 118 -3.01 14.84 -12.13
CA ARG A 118 -4.10 13.93 -11.77
C ARG A 118 -4.16 13.73 -10.26
N ILE A 119 -5.29 13.22 -9.78
CA ILE A 119 -5.46 12.78 -8.38
C ILE A 119 -5.87 11.31 -8.40
N GLU A 120 -5.13 10.48 -7.70
CA GLU A 120 -5.34 9.03 -7.65
C GLU A 120 -6.08 8.60 -6.39
N ASN A 121 -6.44 7.31 -6.30
CA ASN A 121 -7.07 6.67 -5.16
C ASN A 121 -8.37 7.36 -4.71
N VAL A 122 -9.23 7.69 -5.66
CA VAL A 122 -10.54 8.29 -5.44
C VAL A 122 -11.61 7.21 -5.37
N MET A 123 -12.46 7.24 -4.35
CA MET A 123 -13.57 6.29 -4.18
C MET A 123 -14.80 6.72 -4.96
N GLU A 124 -15.72 5.78 -5.19
CA GLU A 124 -16.93 6.01 -5.99
C GLU A 124 -17.79 7.21 -5.53
N PRO A 125 -18.05 7.44 -4.23
CA PRO A 125 -18.84 8.60 -3.80
C PRO A 125 -18.20 9.94 -4.18
N GLN A 126 -16.89 10.09 -3.97
CA GLN A 126 -16.16 11.31 -4.32
C GLN A 126 -16.03 11.47 -5.83
N LYS A 127 -15.86 10.38 -6.56
CA LYS A 127 -15.87 10.39 -8.03
C LYS A 127 -17.18 10.95 -8.57
N GLN A 128 -18.33 10.49 -8.05
CA GLN A 128 -19.64 10.98 -8.49
C GLN A 128 -19.85 12.48 -8.19
N GLU A 129 -19.35 12.95 -7.05
CA GLU A 129 -19.38 14.37 -6.68
C GLU A 129 -18.53 15.21 -7.66
N LEU A 130 -17.31 14.76 -7.94
CA LEU A 130 -16.38 15.47 -8.81
C LEU A 130 -16.83 15.47 -10.28
N GLU A 131 -17.45 14.39 -10.77
CA GLU A 131 -18.03 14.37 -12.12
C GLU A 131 -19.18 15.39 -12.26
N ARG A 132 -20.01 15.56 -11.22
CA ARG A 132 -21.03 16.62 -11.20
C ARG A 132 -20.40 18.02 -11.23
N GLY A 133 -19.22 18.19 -10.62
CA GLY A 133 -18.40 19.40 -10.69
C GLY A 133 -17.63 19.58 -12.02
N GLY A 134 -17.82 18.69 -13.00
CA GLY A 134 -17.21 18.78 -14.34
C GLY A 134 -15.82 18.16 -14.46
N PHE A 135 -15.30 17.48 -13.45
CA PHE A 135 -14.04 16.74 -13.55
C PHE A 135 -14.24 15.43 -14.30
N ARG A 136 -13.22 15.01 -15.03
CA ARG A 136 -13.19 13.73 -15.73
C ARG A 136 -12.58 12.68 -14.85
N CYS A 137 -13.19 11.47 -14.78
CA CYS A 137 -12.69 10.35 -14.01
C CYS A 137 -12.43 9.15 -14.92
N ARG A 138 -11.40 8.34 -14.58
CA ARG A 138 -11.15 7.04 -15.19
C ARG A 138 -10.88 6.00 -14.12
N GLN A 139 -11.30 4.77 -14.34
CA GLN A 139 -11.03 3.67 -13.43
C GLN A 139 -9.54 3.27 -13.50
N LYS A 140 -8.94 3.00 -12.34
CA LYS A 140 -7.54 2.56 -12.20
C LYS A 140 -7.42 1.08 -11.83
N GLY A 141 -8.43 0.49 -11.24
CA GLY A 141 -8.40 -0.84 -10.66
C GLY A 141 -9.27 -0.89 -9.41
N GLY A 142 -8.87 -1.63 -8.40
CA GLY A 142 -9.61 -1.68 -7.14
C GLY A 142 -8.98 -2.56 -6.08
N ASP A 143 -9.31 -2.26 -4.81
CA ASP A 143 -8.85 -3.02 -3.66
C ASP A 143 -9.72 -4.24 -3.41
N TYR A 144 -9.07 -5.36 -3.13
CA TYR A 144 -9.76 -6.63 -2.82
C TYR A 144 -10.17 -6.66 -1.35
N LEU A 145 -11.47 -6.62 -1.09
CA LEU A 145 -12.06 -6.64 0.24
C LEU A 145 -12.66 -8.02 0.55
N TYR A 146 -12.37 -8.55 1.73
CA TYR A 146 -12.84 -9.85 2.19
C TYR A 146 -13.49 -9.75 3.56
N LYS A 147 -14.38 -10.68 3.89
CA LYS A 147 -14.81 -10.90 5.28
C LYS A 147 -13.67 -11.54 6.07
N ALA A 148 -13.27 -10.92 7.17
CA ALA A 148 -12.16 -11.40 8.00
C ALA A 148 -12.41 -12.82 8.54
N GLU A 149 -13.64 -13.10 9.00
CA GLU A 149 -14.04 -14.42 9.47
C GLU A 149 -13.92 -15.50 8.39
N ALA A 150 -14.29 -15.20 7.14
CA ALA A 150 -14.20 -16.16 6.04
C ALA A 150 -12.76 -16.56 5.74
N LEU A 151 -11.83 -15.59 5.75
CA LEU A 151 -10.40 -15.83 5.55
C LEU A 151 -9.76 -16.54 6.75
N ALA A 152 -10.20 -16.23 7.97
CA ALA A 152 -9.72 -16.88 9.18
C ALA A 152 -10.12 -18.36 9.23
N ALA A 153 -11.34 -18.69 8.82
CA ALA A 153 -11.87 -20.05 8.86
C ALA A 153 -11.49 -20.89 7.63
N LEU A 154 -11.40 -20.28 6.45
CA LEU A 154 -11.26 -20.95 5.15
C LEU A 154 -12.28 -22.11 4.98
N ALA A 155 -13.51 -21.92 5.44
CA ALA A 155 -14.55 -22.95 5.43
C ALA A 155 -15.16 -23.13 4.03
N GLY A 156 -15.69 -24.33 3.75
CA GLY A 156 -16.37 -24.65 2.50
C GLY A 156 -15.43 -25.15 1.39
N ASP A 157 -16.03 -25.59 0.29
CA ASP A 157 -15.31 -26.23 -0.82
C ASP A 157 -14.49 -25.26 -1.65
N HIS A 158 -14.93 -24.02 -1.75
CA HIS A 158 -14.22 -22.98 -2.50
C HIS A 158 -12.87 -22.61 -1.91
N TYR A 159 -12.62 -22.89 -0.61
CA TYR A 159 -11.32 -22.72 0.05
C TYR A 159 -10.54 -24.03 0.22
N LYS A 160 -10.98 -25.12 -0.39
CA LYS A 160 -10.36 -26.45 -0.20
C LYS A 160 -8.85 -26.44 -0.49
N SER A 161 -8.42 -25.78 -1.55
CA SER A 161 -7.01 -25.71 -1.93
C SER A 161 -6.18 -24.90 -0.92
N GLN A 162 -6.67 -23.72 -0.53
CA GLN A 162 -5.98 -22.84 0.45
C GLN A 162 -5.91 -23.54 1.80
N ARG A 163 -7.00 -24.14 2.25
CA ARG A 163 -7.06 -24.90 3.51
C ARG A 163 -6.11 -26.11 3.49
N ALA A 164 -6.02 -26.85 2.37
CA ALA A 164 -5.11 -27.98 2.24
C ALA A 164 -3.65 -27.55 2.37
N LEU A 165 -3.27 -26.42 1.76
CA LEU A 165 -1.94 -25.83 1.87
C LEU A 165 -1.63 -25.39 3.32
N CYS A 166 -2.55 -24.71 3.98
CA CYS A 166 -2.39 -24.32 5.39
C CYS A 166 -2.24 -25.55 6.30
N ASN A 167 -3.11 -26.55 6.16
CA ASN A 167 -3.08 -27.77 6.96
C ASN A 167 -1.79 -28.58 6.73
N ARG A 168 -1.17 -28.47 5.56
CA ARG A 168 0.12 -29.07 5.29
C ARG A 168 1.21 -28.46 6.16
N VAL A 169 1.28 -27.12 6.20
CA VAL A 169 2.26 -26.40 7.04
C VAL A 169 2.06 -26.73 8.52
N GLU A 170 0.78 -26.79 8.99
CA GLU A 170 0.47 -27.16 10.37
C GLU A 170 0.92 -28.57 10.72
N ARG A 171 0.64 -29.56 9.87
CA ARG A 171 1.01 -30.97 10.11
C ARG A 171 2.51 -31.22 10.16
N GLU A 172 3.25 -30.47 9.38
CA GLU A 172 4.71 -30.57 9.36
C GLU A 172 5.36 -29.95 10.60
N HIS A 173 4.57 -29.31 11.51
CA HIS A 173 4.96 -28.74 12.80
C HIS A 173 6.22 -27.87 12.78
N LEU A 174 6.43 -27.17 11.67
CA LEU A 174 7.71 -26.56 11.41
C LEU A 174 7.72 -25.04 11.58
N VAL A 175 6.53 -24.44 11.75
CA VAL A 175 6.39 -22.98 11.69
C VAL A 175 5.65 -22.45 12.92
N THR A 176 6.29 -21.51 13.63
CA THR A 176 5.65 -20.71 14.70
C THR A 176 5.34 -19.31 14.15
N ILE A 177 4.26 -18.72 14.64
CA ILE A 177 3.85 -17.35 14.30
C ILE A 177 4.06 -16.47 15.51
N GLU A 178 4.77 -15.36 15.32
CA GLU A 178 5.11 -14.42 16.39
C GLU A 178 4.93 -12.97 15.91
N PRO A 179 4.63 -12.01 16.81
CA PRO A 179 4.73 -10.61 16.48
C PRO A 179 6.15 -10.23 16.06
N TYR A 180 6.27 -9.40 15.03
CA TYR A 180 7.55 -8.82 14.63
C TYR A 180 8.13 -7.95 15.76
N ARG A 181 9.43 -8.03 15.94
CA ARG A 181 10.22 -7.22 16.85
C ARG A 181 11.41 -6.61 16.12
N ALA A 182 11.95 -5.50 16.61
CA ALA A 182 13.12 -4.86 15.99
C ALA A 182 14.34 -5.80 15.85
N SER A 183 14.47 -6.79 16.74
CA SER A 183 15.51 -7.84 16.63
C SER A 183 15.37 -8.74 15.40
N ASP A 184 14.20 -8.75 14.76
CA ASP A 184 13.90 -9.58 13.60
C ASP A 184 14.33 -8.93 12.27
N HIS A 185 14.70 -7.66 12.32
CA HIS A 185 15.03 -6.85 11.14
C HIS A 185 16.04 -7.55 10.22
N SER A 186 17.18 -7.98 10.75
CA SER A 186 18.23 -8.64 9.95
C SER A 186 17.75 -9.95 9.30
N GLY A 187 16.95 -10.74 10.02
CA GLY A 187 16.37 -11.97 9.49
C GLY A 187 15.35 -11.71 8.38
N CYS A 188 14.53 -10.68 8.54
CA CYS A 188 13.57 -10.25 7.52
C CYS A 188 14.27 -9.71 6.27
N LEU A 189 15.32 -8.91 6.40
CA LEU A 189 16.15 -8.46 5.27
C LEU A 189 16.78 -9.63 4.52
N THR A 190 17.37 -10.60 5.24
CA THR A 190 17.95 -11.80 4.65
C THR A 190 16.91 -12.59 3.84
N LEU A 191 15.69 -12.72 4.37
CA LEU A 191 14.61 -13.39 3.63
C LEU A 191 14.17 -12.56 2.42
N CYS A 192 14.06 -11.24 2.54
CA CYS A 192 13.71 -10.35 1.45
C CYS A 192 14.70 -10.44 0.29
N ASP A 193 16.00 -10.45 0.58
CA ASP A 193 17.05 -10.62 -0.42
C ASP A 193 16.97 -11.96 -1.13
N ARG A 194 16.76 -13.05 -0.38
CA ARG A 194 16.56 -14.40 -0.93
C ARG A 194 15.34 -14.46 -1.86
N TRP A 195 14.23 -13.90 -1.42
CA TRP A 195 13.01 -13.79 -2.21
C TRP A 195 13.23 -12.98 -3.50
N ALA A 196 13.95 -11.84 -3.41
CA ALA A 196 14.28 -11.03 -4.57
C ALA A 196 15.14 -11.78 -5.59
N ILE A 197 16.13 -12.57 -5.12
CA ILE A 197 16.95 -13.43 -5.98
C ILE A 197 16.10 -14.51 -6.66
N GLN A 198 15.21 -15.16 -5.93
CA GLN A 198 14.29 -16.16 -6.48
C GLN A 198 13.34 -15.59 -7.54
N LYS A 199 12.90 -14.32 -7.38
CA LYS A 199 12.12 -13.63 -8.40
C LYS A 199 12.94 -13.26 -9.64
N ARG A 200 14.19 -12.85 -9.48
CA ARG A 200 15.12 -12.53 -10.60
C ARG A 200 15.49 -13.75 -11.45
N GLY A 201 15.43 -14.96 -10.91
CA GLY A 201 15.64 -16.22 -11.65
C GLY A 201 14.60 -16.50 -12.74
N GLY A 202 13.47 -15.75 -12.77
CA GLY A 202 12.62 -15.57 -13.94
C GLY A 202 13.11 -14.38 -14.78
N THR A 203 12.86 -14.39 -16.09
CA THR A 203 13.18 -13.25 -16.98
C THR A 203 12.31 -12.05 -16.59
N LEU A 204 12.86 -11.13 -15.78
CA LEU A 204 12.24 -9.84 -15.51
C LEU A 204 12.72 -8.85 -16.57
N ASP A 205 11.79 -8.11 -17.15
CA ASP A 205 12.12 -6.93 -17.96
C ASP A 205 12.69 -5.80 -17.07
N SER A 206 13.11 -4.71 -17.69
CA SER A 206 13.69 -3.57 -16.96
C SER A 206 12.71 -2.96 -15.95
N MET A 207 11.41 -2.94 -16.24
CA MET A 207 10.38 -2.45 -15.33
C MET A 207 10.20 -3.39 -14.13
N GLY A 208 10.18 -4.69 -14.36
CA GLY A 208 10.10 -5.70 -13.28
C GLY A 208 11.31 -5.64 -12.34
N GLN A 209 12.50 -5.34 -12.86
CA GLN A 209 13.70 -5.13 -12.04
C GLN A 209 13.57 -3.87 -11.17
N LEU A 210 13.10 -2.77 -11.73
CA LEU A 210 12.89 -1.51 -11.00
C LEU A 210 11.86 -1.67 -9.89
N LEU A 211 10.73 -2.31 -10.17
CA LEU A 211 9.70 -2.61 -9.16
C LEU A 211 10.22 -3.52 -8.04
N LEU A 212 11.13 -4.44 -8.35
CA LEU A 212 11.74 -5.29 -7.33
C LEU A 212 12.69 -4.51 -6.40
N GLU A 213 13.47 -3.58 -6.94
CA GLU A 213 14.33 -2.71 -6.12
C GLU A 213 13.49 -1.75 -5.26
N ASP A 214 12.42 -1.18 -5.80
CA ASP A 214 11.47 -0.36 -5.03
C ASP A 214 10.84 -1.17 -3.89
N ALA A 215 10.41 -2.40 -4.17
CA ALA A 215 9.89 -3.30 -3.14
C ALA A 215 10.92 -3.55 -2.02
N LYS A 216 12.20 -3.79 -2.34
CA LYS A 216 13.24 -3.99 -1.33
C LYS A 216 13.41 -2.79 -0.40
N VAL A 217 13.41 -1.58 -0.95
CA VAL A 217 13.52 -0.35 -0.16
C VAL A 217 12.27 -0.12 0.69
N ALA A 218 11.09 -0.43 0.14
CA ALA A 218 9.84 -0.37 0.90
C ALA A 218 9.88 -1.31 2.12
N HIS A 219 10.36 -2.54 1.94
CA HIS A 219 10.54 -3.50 3.04
C HIS A 219 11.54 -3.00 4.09
N ASP A 220 12.70 -2.48 3.70
CA ASP A 220 13.68 -1.92 4.64
C ASP A 220 13.09 -0.78 5.47
N ARG A 221 12.36 0.15 4.84
CA ARG A 221 11.67 1.24 5.53
C ARG A 221 10.63 0.75 6.55
N VAL A 222 9.85 -0.27 6.18
CA VAL A 222 8.89 -0.89 7.10
C VAL A 222 9.58 -1.38 8.36
N PHE A 223 10.70 -2.06 8.25
CA PHE A 223 11.41 -2.63 9.40
C PHE A 223 11.93 -1.55 10.38
N VAL A 224 12.26 -0.37 9.88
CA VAL A 224 12.81 0.73 10.71
C VAL A 224 11.72 1.59 11.33
N GLU A 225 10.65 1.88 10.58
CA GLU A 225 9.67 2.93 10.96
C GLU A 225 8.26 2.39 11.24
N TYR A 226 8.08 1.06 11.33
CA TYR A 226 6.76 0.44 11.42
C TYR A 226 5.87 1.02 12.52
N ASP A 227 6.41 1.26 13.73
CA ASP A 227 5.66 1.84 14.84
C ASP A 227 5.19 3.26 14.56
N ARG A 228 6.05 4.08 13.94
CA ARG A 228 5.75 5.50 13.67
C ARG A 228 4.66 5.69 12.65
N VAL A 229 4.56 4.77 11.70
CA VAL A 229 3.55 4.84 10.63
C VAL A 229 2.33 3.95 10.89
N GLY A 230 2.22 3.40 12.11
CA GLY A 230 1.07 2.62 12.54
C GLY A 230 0.99 1.21 11.94
N LEU A 231 2.13 0.64 11.52
CA LEU A 231 2.19 -0.74 11.04
C LEU A 231 2.33 -1.73 12.21
N SER A 232 1.78 -2.91 12.02
CA SER A 232 2.04 -4.09 12.84
C SER A 232 2.58 -5.21 11.96
N GLY A 233 3.60 -5.91 12.46
CA GLY A 233 4.24 -7.00 11.74
C GLY A 233 4.03 -8.34 12.42
N THR A 234 4.08 -9.40 11.62
CA THR A 234 4.07 -10.79 12.06
C THR A 234 5.19 -11.54 11.34
N VAL A 235 5.92 -12.37 12.04
CA VAL A 235 6.96 -13.25 11.49
C VAL A 235 6.57 -14.71 11.68
N ALA A 236 6.94 -15.52 10.70
CA ALA A 236 6.86 -16.98 10.77
C ALA A 236 8.28 -17.55 10.87
N ARG A 237 8.52 -18.42 11.87
CA ARG A 237 9.83 -19.05 12.09
C ARG A 237 9.79 -20.54 11.90
N ARG A 238 10.86 -21.07 11.32
CA ARG A 238 11.13 -22.50 11.20
C ARG A 238 12.52 -22.78 11.75
N HIS A 239 12.62 -23.64 12.77
CA HIS A 239 13.89 -23.92 13.44
C HIS A 239 14.66 -22.67 13.93
N GLY A 240 13.92 -21.66 14.36
CA GLY A 240 14.48 -20.36 14.79
C GLY A 240 14.75 -19.35 13.68
N GLU A 241 14.78 -19.75 12.42
CA GLU A 241 14.97 -18.86 11.27
C GLU A 241 13.66 -18.25 10.79
N ILE A 242 13.68 -16.97 10.37
CA ILE A 242 12.53 -16.31 9.75
C ILE A 242 12.35 -16.85 8.32
N VAL A 243 11.22 -17.47 8.07
CA VAL A 243 10.84 -18.03 6.76
C VAL A 243 9.70 -17.28 6.07
N ALA A 244 8.95 -16.46 6.82
CA ALA A 244 7.98 -15.54 6.23
C ALA A 244 7.75 -14.36 7.18
N TYR A 245 7.24 -13.24 6.63
CA TYR A 245 6.74 -12.12 7.39
C TYR A 245 5.66 -11.37 6.63
N THR A 246 4.82 -10.65 7.35
CA THR A 246 3.82 -9.74 6.81
C THR A 246 3.72 -8.49 7.67
N PHE A 247 3.36 -7.36 7.04
CA PHE A 247 3.04 -6.11 7.70
C PHE A 247 1.70 -5.59 7.21
N GLY A 248 0.97 -4.99 8.11
CA GLY A 248 -0.31 -4.37 7.82
C GLY A 248 -0.67 -3.30 8.84
N TYR A 249 -1.81 -2.68 8.65
CA TYR A 249 -2.31 -1.59 9.50
C TYR A 249 -3.83 -1.62 9.63
N TRP A 250 -4.33 -1.01 10.67
CA TRP A 250 -5.76 -0.76 10.83
C TRP A 250 -6.13 0.52 10.07
N LEU A 251 -6.90 0.36 9.00
CA LEU A 251 -7.45 1.49 8.24
C LEU A 251 -8.60 2.15 9.02
N THR A 252 -9.46 1.31 9.59
CA THR A 252 -10.54 1.67 10.50
C THR A 252 -10.59 0.65 11.65
N PRO A 253 -11.36 0.88 12.72
CA PRO A 253 -11.56 -0.15 13.76
C PRO A 253 -12.11 -1.48 13.24
N GLN A 254 -12.69 -1.50 12.03
CA GLN A 254 -13.34 -2.67 11.43
C GLN A 254 -12.57 -3.25 10.23
N THR A 255 -11.57 -2.54 9.70
CA THR A 255 -10.84 -2.96 8.49
C THR A 255 -9.35 -3.00 8.74
N TYR A 256 -8.76 -4.19 8.56
CA TYR A 256 -7.31 -4.39 8.59
C TYR A 256 -6.79 -4.53 7.16
N CYS A 257 -5.75 -3.76 6.81
CA CYS A 257 -5.08 -3.82 5.51
C CYS A 257 -3.82 -4.66 5.60
N VAL A 258 -3.63 -5.61 4.67
CA VAL A 258 -2.38 -6.36 4.50
C VAL A 258 -1.54 -5.64 3.45
N LEU A 259 -0.41 -5.06 3.88
CA LEU A 259 0.41 -4.16 3.07
C LEU A 259 1.54 -4.89 2.34
N LEU A 260 2.32 -5.69 3.07
CA LEU A 260 3.47 -6.42 2.56
C LEU A 260 3.45 -7.86 3.07
N GLU A 261 3.82 -8.79 2.20
CA GLU A 261 4.01 -10.18 2.58
C GLU A 261 5.18 -10.79 1.80
N VAL A 262 6.09 -11.46 2.51
CA VAL A 262 7.17 -12.27 1.94
C VAL A 262 7.17 -13.63 2.59
N ALA A 263 7.26 -14.69 1.78
CA ALA A 263 7.39 -16.06 2.25
C ALA A 263 8.42 -16.81 1.42
N ASP A 264 9.18 -17.70 2.07
CA ASP A 264 10.11 -18.60 1.40
C ASP A 264 9.33 -19.55 0.48
N ARG A 265 9.56 -19.40 -0.82
CA ARG A 265 8.87 -20.16 -1.86
C ARG A 265 9.20 -21.65 -1.88
N SER A 266 10.27 -22.06 -1.22
CA SER A 266 10.63 -23.48 -1.07
C SER A 266 9.68 -24.23 -0.13
N ILE A 267 8.94 -23.52 0.72
CA ILE A 267 7.98 -24.09 1.67
C ILE A 267 6.56 -23.95 1.11
N SER A 268 6.07 -25.03 0.53
CA SER A 268 4.75 -25.05 -0.10
C SER A 268 3.63 -24.76 0.92
N GLY A 269 2.80 -23.76 0.62
CA GLY A 269 1.65 -23.35 1.46
C GLY A 269 1.99 -22.32 2.53
N LEU A 270 3.24 -21.90 2.67
CA LEU A 270 3.66 -20.98 3.72
C LEU A 270 2.99 -19.58 3.59
N ALA A 271 2.93 -19.03 2.38
CA ALA A 271 2.25 -17.75 2.14
C ALA A 271 0.75 -17.84 2.52
N GLN A 272 0.06 -18.90 2.10
CA GLN A 272 -1.35 -19.12 2.45
C GLN A 272 -1.55 -19.29 3.96
N PHE A 273 -0.62 -19.97 4.61
CA PHE A 273 -0.64 -20.16 6.05
C PHE A 273 -0.46 -18.82 6.78
N LEU A 274 0.57 -18.04 6.43
CA LEU A 274 0.82 -16.73 7.03
C LEU A 274 -0.37 -15.79 6.83
N PHE A 275 -0.91 -15.70 5.62
CA PHE A 275 -2.07 -14.87 5.32
C PHE A 275 -3.29 -15.26 6.16
N ARG A 276 -3.62 -16.56 6.27
CA ARG A 276 -4.70 -17.04 7.15
C ARG A 276 -4.47 -16.67 8.62
N GLU A 277 -3.27 -16.87 9.15
CA GLU A 277 -2.96 -16.55 10.55
C GLU A 277 -3.05 -15.04 10.82
N THR A 278 -2.63 -14.22 9.85
CA THR A 278 -2.80 -12.76 9.90
C THR A 278 -4.29 -12.39 9.94
N CYS A 279 -5.10 -13.00 9.09
CA CYS A 279 -6.55 -12.78 9.07
C CYS A 279 -7.22 -13.25 10.38
N ARG A 280 -6.78 -14.38 10.95
CA ARG A 280 -7.23 -14.87 12.26
C ARG A 280 -6.92 -13.87 13.38
N ALA A 281 -5.69 -13.39 13.43
CA ALA A 281 -5.26 -12.39 14.41
C ALA A 281 -6.05 -11.10 14.29
N ALA A 282 -6.26 -10.60 13.08
CA ALA A 282 -7.07 -9.41 12.83
C ALA A 282 -8.54 -9.63 13.23
N SER A 283 -9.14 -10.75 12.85
CA SER A 283 -10.53 -11.11 13.19
C SER A 283 -10.72 -11.23 14.71
N THR A 284 -9.78 -11.87 15.42
CA THR A 284 -9.81 -11.96 16.90
C THR A 284 -9.75 -10.59 17.57
N ARG A 285 -9.11 -9.61 16.93
CA ARG A 285 -9.02 -8.22 17.41
C ARG A 285 -10.18 -7.33 16.94
N GLY A 286 -11.20 -7.90 16.27
CA GLY A 286 -12.44 -7.22 15.89
C GLY A 286 -12.51 -6.77 14.43
N ALA A 287 -11.56 -7.16 13.56
CA ALA A 287 -11.69 -6.88 12.14
C ALA A 287 -12.93 -7.59 11.56
N LEU A 288 -13.79 -6.85 10.89
CA LEU A 288 -14.87 -7.37 10.07
C LEU A 288 -14.40 -7.63 8.64
N TYR A 289 -13.44 -6.82 8.19
CA TYR A 289 -12.90 -6.85 6.83
C TYR A 289 -11.38 -6.94 6.81
N ILE A 290 -10.88 -7.61 5.77
CA ILE A 290 -9.47 -7.59 5.35
C ILE A 290 -9.42 -6.92 3.98
N ASN A 291 -8.68 -5.82 3.87
CA ASN A 291 -8.32 -5.21 2.60
C ASN A 291 -6.92 -5.68 2.21
N ALA A 292 -6.81 -6.39 1.09
CA ALA A 292 -5.53 -6.89 0.59
C ALA A 292 -4.98 -6.02 -0.57
N MET A 293 -5.45 -4.78 -0.71
CA MET A 293 -5.03 -3.83 -1.74
C MET A 293 -5.34 -4.29 -3.17
N ASP A 294 -4.85 -3.58 -4.18
CA ASP A 294 -5.01 -3.90 -5.59
C ASP A 294 -4.09 -5.05 -6.05
N ASP A 295 -4.16 -5.42 -7.32
CA ASP A 295 -3.34 -6.47 -7.93
C ASP A 295 -2.18 -5.91 -8.80
N ALA A 296 -1.97 -4.60 -8.79
CA ALA A 296 -0.96 -3.90 -9.59
C ALA A 296 -0.95 -4.33 -11.08
N ASP A 297 -2.13 -4.69 -11.62
CA ASP A 297 -2.32 -5.24 -12.96
C ASP A 297 -1.48 -6.51 -13.27
N LEU A 298 -1.03 -7.22 -12.23
CA LEU A 298 -0.27 -8.46 -12.36
C LEU A 298 -1.23 -9.67 -12.41
N PRO A 299 -1.31 -10.40 -13.54
CA PRO A 299 -2.27 -11.51 -13.70
C PRO A 299 -2.16 -12.59 -12.62
N GLY A 300 -0.93 -12.91 -12.18
CA GLY A 300 -0.69 -13.89 -11.13
C GLY A 300 -1.18 -13.44 -9.76
N LEU A 301 -1.01 -12.16 -9.43
CA LEU A 301 -1.50 -11.57 -8.18
C LEU A 301 -3.03 -11.47 -8.19
N ARG A 302 -3.62 -11.07 -9.32
CA ARG A 302 -5.07 -11.07 -9.54
C ARG A 302 -5.66 -12.45 -9.32
N ALA A 303 -5.10 -13.48 -9.93
CA ALA A 303 -5.56 -14.87 -9.76
C ALA A 303 -5.46 -15.33 -8.30
N ALA A 304 -4.36 -14.99 -7.61
CA ALA A 304 -4.18 -15.31 -6.20
C ALA A 304 -5.24 -14.64 -5.32
N LYS A 305 -5.52 -13.33 -5.54
CA LYS A 305 -6.53 -12.59 -4.77
C LYS A 305 -7.95 -13.10 -5.04
N LEU A 306 -8.32 -13.35 -6.29
CA LEU A 306 -9.63 -13.90 -6.66
C LEU A 306 -9.86 -15.32 -6.10
N ALA A 307 -8.80 -16.11 -5.90
CA ALA A 307 -8.89 -17.43 -5.29
C ALA A 307 -9.40 -17.40 -3.84
N TYR A 308 -9.29 -16.27 -3.15
CA TYR A 308 -9.83 -16.06 -1.81
C TYR A 308 -11.24 -15.47 -1.78
N ARG A 309 -11.91 -15.36 -2.95
CA ARG A 309 -13.31 -14.96 -3.07
C ARG A 309 -13.61 -13.63 -2.38
N PRO A 310 -13.13 -12.51 -2.89
CA PRO A 310 -13.40 -11.20 -2.31
C PRO A 310 -14.91 -10.95 -2.23
N THR A 311 -15.34 -10.33 -1.14
CA THR A 311 -16.72 -9.87 -0.95
C THR A 311 -17.04 -8.72 -1.89
N ALA A 312 -16.05 -7.87 -2.14
CA ALA A 312 -16.09 -6.77 -3.08
C ALA A 312 -14.69 -6.49 -3.65
N VAL A 313 -14.66 -5.89 -4.82
CA VAL A 313 -13.50 -5.15 -5.32
C VAL A 313 -13.89 -3.68 -5.26
N LEU A 314 -13.23 -2.92 -4.41
CA LEU A 314 -13.51 -1.50 -4.19
C LEU A 314 -12.92 -0.70 -5.34
N ASP A 315 -13.76 -0.11 -6.15
CA ASP A 315 -13.32 0.66 -7.31
C ASP A 315 -12.39 1.82 -6.90
N ASN A 316 -11.29 1.92 -7.61
CA ASN A 316 -10.29 2.97 -7.47
C ASN A 316 -10.28 3.83 -8.73
N TRP A 317 -10.50 5.14 -8.57
CA TRP A 317 -10.60 6.10 -9.65
C TRP A 317 -9.43 7.07 -9.65
N VAL A 318 -9.15 7.59 -10.84
CA VAL A 318 -8.23 8.71 -11.07
C VAL A 318 -9.04 9.88 -11.59
N VAL A 319 -8.91 11.01 -10.93
CA VAL A 319 -9.50 12.28 -11.36
C VAL A 319 -8.49 13.01 -12.23
N MET A 320 -8.95 13.45 -13.38
CA MET A 320 -8.26 14.31 -14.32
C MET A 320 -8.83 15.72 -14.22
N GLY A 321 -8.14 16.71 -14.73
CA GLY A 321 -8.68 18.07 -14.80
C GLY A 321 -10.03 18.16 -15.57
N ARG A 322 -10.63 19.31 -15.49
CA ARG A 322 -11.88 19.66 -16.22
C ARG A 322 -11.63 19.71 -17.73
#